data_d13849e00a2f0d5ede71ce06cc488aa6
#
_entry.id   d13849e00a2f0d5ede71ce06cc488aa6
#
_cell.length_a   1.000
_cell.length_b   1.000
_cell.length_c   1.000
_cell.angle_alpha   90.00
_cell.angle_beta   90.00
_cell.angle_gamma   90.00
#
_symmetry.space_group_name_H-M   'P 1'
#
loop_
_entity.id
_entity.type
_entity.pdbx_description
1 polymer ?
#
loop_
_entity_poly.entity_id
_entity_poly.type
_entity_poly.pdbx_seq_one_letter_code
_entity_poly.pdbx_strand_id
1 'polypeptide(L)'
;MTRTKSISFGEFRRFLHGVGFTDKRAEAAWVFHHPTEGLLVFRLYGDAEAVDERDMHSTRKFLDWRGLLEAKDFDAFVQEASTPA
;
A
#
# COMPACT_ATOMS: atom_id res chain seq x y z
N MET A 1 0.23 -25.10 -5.84
CA MET A 1 -0.28 -24.27 -4.81
C MET A 1 0.05 -22.80 -5.03
N THR A 2 -0.94 -21.96 -4.91
CA THR A 2 -0.76 -20.55 -5.12
C THR A 2 -0.33 -19.88 -3.83
N ARG A 3 0.66 -18.98 -3.95
CA ARG A 3 1.05 -18.25 -2.79
C ARG A 3 0.70 -16.80 -2.95
N THR A 4 0.26 -16.19 -1.87
CA THR A 4 -0.11 -14.79 -1.87
C THR A 4 1.12 -13.93 -2.08
N LYS A 5 1.02 -12.99 -3.00
CA LYS A 5 2.09 -12.01 -3.19
C LYS A 5 2.12 -11.08 -2.00
N SER A 6 3.33 -10.77 -1.55
CA SER A 6 3.48 -9.83 -0.46
C SER A 6 4.65 -8.91 -0.72
N ILE A 7 4.59 -7.73 -0.16
CA ILE A 7 5.66 -6.75 -0.27
C ILE A 7 5.93 -6.19 1.11
N SER A 8 7.12 -5.64 1.28
CA SER A 8 7.48 -5.02 2.55
C SER A 8 6.74 -3.70 2.70
N PHE A 9 6.53 -3.29 3.93
CA PHE A 9 5.87 -2.03 4.20
C PHE A 9 6.67 -0.86 3.65
N GLY A 10 7.99 -0.93 3.67
CA GLY A 10 8.83 0.12 3.10
C GLY A 10 8.58 0.33 1.62
N GLU A 11 8.47 -0.78 0.87
CA GLU A 11 8.13 -0.70 -0.55
C GLU A 11 6.73 -0.11 -0.74
N PHE A 12 5.80 -0.53 0.10
CA PHE A 12 4.43 -0.08 0.05
C PHE A 12 4.34 1.43 0.30
N ARG A 13 5.11 1.92 1.28
CA ARG A 13 5.15 3.35 1.58
C ARG A 13 5.65 4.15 0.38
N ARG A 14 6.73 3.69 -0.23
CA ARG A 14 7.28 4.39 -1.39
C ARG A 14 6.28 4.42 -2.54
N PHE A 15 5.58 3.31 -2.72
CA PHE A 15 4.56 3.25 -3.75
C PHE A 15 3.45 4.28 -3.50
N LEU A 16 2.96 4.35 -2.27
CA LEU A 16 1.90 5.30 -1.94
C LEU A 16 2.37 6.75 -2.06
N HIS A 17 3.63 7.02 -1.74
CA HIS A 17 4.19 8.35 -1.96
C HIS A 17 4.11 8.71 -3.45
N GLY A 18 4.40 7.75 -4.30
CA GLY A 18 4.34 7.97 -5.75
C GLY A 18 2.93 8.24 -6.26
N VAL A 19 1.93 7.77 -5.53
CA VAL A 19 0.54 8.00 -5.90
C VAL A 19 0.05 9.36 -5.38
N GLY A 20 0.79 9.97 -4.47
CA GLY A 20 0.46 11.30 -3.98
C GLY A 20 0.14 11.37 -2.49
N PHE A 21 0.37 10.28 -1.76
CA PHE A 21 0.15 10.28 -0.32
C PHE A 21 1.38 10.78 0.42
N THR A 22 1.13 11.41 1.56
CA THR A 22 2.18 11.66 2.54
C THR A 22 1.84 10.83 3.76
N ASP A 23 2.86 10.39 4.50
CA ASP A 23 2.62 9.53 5.63
C ASP A 23 3.13 10.16 6.90
N LYS A 24 2.50 9.75 8.01
CA LYS A 24 2.87 10.22 9.33
C LYS A 24 2.71 9.06 10.29
N ARG A 25 3.72 8.83 11.10
CA ARG A 25 3.62 7.80 12.12
C ARG A 25 2.99 8.39 13.35
N ALA A 26 1.80 7.92 13.69
CA ALA A 26 1.13 8.29 14.91
C ALA A 26 1.49 7.30 16.01
N GLU A 27 0.96 7.52 17.20
CA GLU A 27 1.30 6.71 18.35
C GLU A 27 0.94 5.24 18.15
N ALA A 28 -0.20 4.98 17.54
CA ALA A 28 -0.71 3.61 17.41
C ALA A 28 -0.93 3.18 15.96
N ALA A 29 -0.57 4.02 14.98
CA ALA A 29 -0.89 3.69 13.61
C ALA A 29 -0.07 4.54 12.64
N TRP A 30 0.03 4.05 11.40
CA TRP A 30 0.52 4.84 10.29
C TRP A 30 -0.68 5.50 9.62
N VAL A 31 -0.58 6.79 9.34
CA VAL A 31 -1.63 7.53 8.65
C VAL A 31 -1.08 8.06 7.33
N PHE A 32 -1.70 7.67 6.23
CA PHE A 32 -1.34 8.14 4.90
C PHE A 32 -2.42 9.09 4.43
N HIS A 33 -2.04 10.30 4.08
CA HIS A 33 -3.00 11.34 3.73
C HIS A 33 -2.80 11.76 2.28
N HIS A 34 -3.90 11.79 1.52
CA HIS A 34 -3.90 12.30 0.16
C HIS A 34 -4.54 13.68 0.17
N PRO A 35 -3.97 14.65 -0.56
CA PRO A 35 -4.47 16.02 -0.50
C PRO A 35 -5.97 16.18 -0.83
N THR A 36 -6.50 15.32 -1.69
CA THR A 36 -7.88 15.47 -2.13
C THR A 36 -8.76 14.27 -1.86
N GLU A 37 -8.18 13.08 -1.63
CA GLU A 37 -8.98 11.84 -1.64
C GLU A 37 -9.18 11.20 -0.28
N GLY A 38 -8.58 11.75 0.76
CA GLY A 38 -8.80 11.21 2.09
C GLY A 38 -7.57 10.54 2.65
N LEU A 39 -7.78 9.59 3.54
CA LEU A 39 -6.64 8.95 4.18
C LEU A 39 -6.80 7.45 4.32
N LEU A 40 -5.65 6.81 4.48
CA LEU A 40 -5.57 5.39 4.77
C LEU A 40 -4.86 5.24 6.11
N VAL A 41 -5.30 4.29 6.91
CA VAL A 41 -4.72 4.07 8.23
C VAL A 41 -4.33 2.60 8.33
N PHE A 42 -3.10 2.36 8.77
CA PHE A 42 -2.57 1.00 8.92
C PHE A 42 -1.97 0.84 10.30
N ARG A 43 -1.92 -0.40 10.78
CA ARG A 43 -1.23 -0.69 12.02
C ARG A 43 0.25 -0.35 11.89
N LEU A 44 0.95 -0.33 13.00
CA LEU A 44 2.36 0.02 12.98
C LEU A 44 3.18 -1.15 12.42
N TYR A 45 3.42 -1.09 11.12
CA TYR A 45 4.30 -2.03 10.45
C TYR A 45 5.75 -1.58 10.59
N GLY A 46 6.67 -2.53 10.67
CA GLY A 46 8.07 -2.23 10.46
C GLY A 46 8.37 -2.20 8.97
N ASP A 47 9.42 -1.50 8.57
CA ASP A 47 9.74 -1.34 7.15
C ASP A 47 9.96 -2.66 6.44
N ALA A 48 10.57 -3.64 7.12
CA ALA A 48 10.85 -4.93 6.51
C ALA A 48 9.67 -5.90 6.64
N GLU A 49 8.64 -5.50 7.35
CA GLU A 49 7.51 -6.37 7.61
C GLU A 49 6.61 -6.44 6.39
N ALA A 50 6.10 -7.64 6.10
CA ALA A 50 5.19 -7.82 4.96
C ALA A 50 3.84 -7.20 5.27
N VAL A 51 3.27 -6.50 4.30
CA VAL A 51 1.95 -5.90 4.45
C VAL A 51 0.91 -7.02 4.39
N ASP A 52 -0.06 -6.96 5.30
CA ASP A 52 -1.13 -7.97 5.34
C ASP A 52 -1.95 -7.93 4.05
N GLU A 53 -2.41 -9.11 3.64
CA GLU A 53 -3.21 -9.22 2.43
C GLU A 53 -4.48 -8.36 2.52
N ARG A 54 -5.06 -8.29 3.70
CA ARG A 54 -6.26 -7.48 3.91
C ARG A 54 -5.99 -6.01 3.60
N ASP A 55 -4.87 -5.51 4.07
CA ASP A 55 -4.52 -4.12 3.84
C ASP A 55 -4.19 -3.86 2.37
N MET A 56 -3.55 -4.83 1.72
CA MET A 56 -3.29 -4.72 0.29
C MET A 56 -4.60 -4.63 -0.49
N HIS A 57 -5.54 -5.50 -0.14
CA HIS A 57 -6.82 -5.54 -0.84
C HIS A 57 -7.61 -4.24 -0.63
N SER A 58 -7.65 -3.75 0.60
CA SER A 58 -8.36 -2.52 0.92
C SER A 58 -7.76 -1.33 0.17
N THR A 59 -6.44 -1.28 0.12
CA THR A 59 -5.75 -0.19 -0.57
C THR A 59 -6.03 -0.25 -2.07
N ARG A 60 -6.00 -1.44 -2.64
CA ARG A 60 -6.28 -1.62 -4.06
C ARG A 60 -7.67 -1.08 -4.40
N LYS A 61 -8.67 -1.43 -3.60
CA LYS A 61 -10.03 -0.97 -3.83
C LYS A 61 -10.14 0.54 -3.65
N PHE A 62 -9.50 1.07 -2.64
CA PHE A 62 -9.56 2.51 -2.38
C PHE A 62 -8.99 3.29 -3.56
N LEU A 63 -7.81 2.90 -4.03
CA LEU A 63 -7.14 3.63 -5.10
C LEU A 63 -7.93 3.56 -6.40
N ASP A 64 -8.46 2.39 -6.71
CA ASP A 64 -9.25 2.20 -7.93
C ASP A 64 -10.55 2.98 -7.87
N TRP A 65 -11.24 2.88 -6.74
CA TRP A 65 -12.53 3.53 -6.57
C TRP A 65 -12.40 5.05 -6.61
N ARG A 66 -11.32 5.57 -6.04
CA ARG A 66 -11.09 7.02 -6.03
C ARG A 66 -10.46 7.55 -7.31
N GLY A 67 -10.16 6.66 -8.24
CA GLY A 67 -9.56 7.09 -9.49
C GLY A 67 -8.11 7.48 -9.40
N LEU A 68 -7.44 7.11 -8.32
CA LEU A 68 -6.02 7.45 -8.14
C LEU A 68 -5.11 6.51 -8.90
N LEU A 69 -5.50 5.24 -8.98
CA LEU A 69 -4.71 4.23 -9.66
C LEU A 69 -5.61 3.05 -9.97
N GLU A 70 -5.56 2.57 -11.21
CA GLU A 70 -6.38 1.44 -11.61
C GLU A 70 -5.90 0.17 -10.92
N ALA A 71 -6.84 -0.73 -10.65
CA ALA A 71 -6.52 -1.98 -9.97
C ALA A 71 -5.43 -2.77 -10.69
N LYS A 72 -5.45 -2.77 -12.03
CA LYS A 72 -4.44 -3.50 -12.79
C LYS A 72 -3.05 -2.93 -12.58
N ASP A 73 -2.94 -1.63 -12.39
CA ASP A 73 -1.65 -1.01 -12.15
C ASP A 73 -1.16 -1.30 -10.75
N PHE A 74 -2.05 -1.37 -9.79
CA PHE A 74 -1.70 -1.81 -8.45
C PHE A 74 -1.18 -3.24 -8.48
N ASP A 75 -1.87 -4.11 -9.22
CA ASP A 75 -1.46 -5.50 -9.33
C ASP A 75 -0.09 -5.63 -9.98
N ALA A 76 0.18 -4.80 -10.99
CA ALA A 76 1.49 -4.81 -11.64
C ALA A 76 2.59 -4.39 -10.67
N PHE A 77 2.32 -3.39 -9.84
CA PHE A 77 3.28 -2.97 -8.82
C PHE A 77 3.58 -4.11 -7.85
N VAL A 78 2.53 -4.78 -7.36
CA VAL A 78 2.71 -5.87 -6.41
C VAL A 78 3.50 -7.01 -7.04
N GLN A 79 3.21 -7.32 -8.29
CA GLN A 79 3.90 -8.36 -9.01
C GLN A 79 5.39 -8.07 -9.11
N GLU A 80 5.73 -6.83 -9.47
CA GLU A 80 7.11 -6.42 -9.59
C GLU A 80 7.83 -6.39 -8.27
N ALA A 81 7.19 -5.83 -7.26
CA ALA A 81 7.84 -5.63 -5.96
C ALA A 81 8.05 -6.96 -5.24
N SER A 82 7.19 -7.95 -5.50
CA SER A 82 7.29 -9.22 -4.80
C SER A 82 8.10 -10.26 -5.58
N THR A 83 8.60 -9.92 -6.76
CA THR A 83 9.38 -10.82 -7.57
C THR A 83 10.77 -10.99 -6.95
N PRO A 84 11.25 -12.22 -6.75
CA PRO A 84 12.59 -12.42 -6.22
C PRO A 84 13.64 -11.85 -7.17
N ALA A 85 14.66 -11.31 -6.58
CA ALA A 85 15.75 -10.75 -7.37
C ALA A 85 16.55 -11.85 -8.05
#